data_ff4ee5e4334def32d3ed1993ab6761f7
#
_entry.id   ff4ee5e4334def32d3ed1993ab6761f7
#
_cell.length_a   1.000
_cell.length_b   1.000
_cell.length_c   1.000
_cell.angle_alpha   90.00
_cell.angle_beta   90.00
_cell.angle_gamma   90.00
#
_symmetry.space_group_name_H-M   'P 1'
#
loop_
_entity.id
_entity.type
_entity.pdbx_description
1 polymer ?
#
loop_
_entity_poly.entity_id
_entity_poly.type
_entity_poly.pdbx_seq_one_letter_code
_entity_poly.pdbx_strand_id
1 'polypeptide(L)'
;MKYSGSVSEPGAVTEGITEEAIERLRRRIGVPHPHTAPPHYRVVTTDVFRHVANAYGDDNPLWCDPDYGTHTRRGGPIVPPALVGGDTLVGEDEVTEVAAEHRELMKGDPLRGVHAFYSASAREWWAPLRPGMRVLRRNALVAVLDKPSEFAERAVHEWTGQVFRAADGPLLSAQYRLMIRT
;
A
#
# COMPACT_ATOMS: atom_id res chain seq x y z
N MET A 1 -10.36 -1.68 -25.07
CA MET A 1 -10.37 -2.54 -23.87
C MET A 1 -11.52 -2.06 -22.98
N LYS A 2 -12.65 -2.79 -22.91
CA LYS A 2 -13.84 -2.36 -22.18
C LYS A 2 -13.64 -2.74 -20.70
N TYR A 3 -13.60 -1.76 -19.83
CA TYR A 3 -13.74 -1.98 -18.37
C TYR A 3 -15.18 -2.45 -18.11
N SER A 4 -15.37 -3.73 -17.90
CA SER A 4 -16.60 -4.24 -17.31
C SER A 4 -16.44 -4.16 -15.78
N GLY A 5 -16.75 -3.00 -15.22
CA GLY A 5 -16.95 -2.87 -13.79
C GLY A 5 -18.18 -3.69 -13.42
N SER A 6 -18.00 -4.81 -12.75
CA SER A 6 -19.09 -5.48 -12.05
C SER A 6 -19.60 -4.53 -10.97
N VAL A 7 -20.76 -3.95 -11.18
CA VAL A 7 -21.53 -3.30 -10.14
C VAL A 7 -21.96 -4.42 -9.19
N SER A 8 -21.23 -4.56 -8.07
CA SER A 8 -21.65 -5.41 -6.98
C SER A 8 -22.99 -4.89 -6.45
N GLU A 9 -23.96 -5.76 -6.29
CA GLU A 9 -25.27 -5.43 -5.69
C GLU A 9 -25.08 -4.66 -4.37
N PRO A 10 -25.95 -3.71 -4.06
CA PRO A 10 -25.91 -2.97 -2.80
C PRO A 10 -26.23 -3.94 -1.66
N GLY A 11 -25.18 -4.52 -1.07
CA GLY A 11 -25.32 -5.26 0.19
C GLY A 11 -25.76 -4.31 1.30
N ALA A 12 -26.46 -4.84 2.30
CA ALA A 12 -27.02 -4.11 3.42
C ALA A 12 -26.05 -3.06 3.97
N VAL A 13 -26.50 -1.81 4.03
CA VAL A 13 -25.79 -0.72 4.68
C VAL A 13 -25.70 -1.09 6.16
N THR A 14 -24.47 -1.21 6.69
CA THR A 14 -24.27 -1.34 8.13
C THR A 14 -24.66 -0.01 8.78
N GLU A 15 -25.65 -0.02 9.65
CA GLU A 15 -26.04 1.15 10.43
C GLU A 15 -24.91 1.49 11.43
N GLY A 16 -23.93 2.28 11.00
CA GLY A 16 -22.90 2.82 11.87
C GLY A 16 -21.77 1.83 12.26
N ILE A 17 -20.94 2.26 13.21
CA ILE A 17 -19.82 1.50 13.76
C ILE A 17 -20.32 0.60 14.90
N THR A 18 -20.36 -0.73 14.69
CA THR A 18 -20.77 -1.70 15.70
C THR A 18 -19.57 -2.43 16.32
N GLU A 19 -19.75 -2.95 17.55
CA GLU A 19 -18.71 -3.77 18.22
C GLU A 19 -18.37 -5.02 17.39
N GLU A 20 -19.37 -5.64 16.79
CA GLU A 20 -19.18 -6.83 15.94
C GLU A 20 -18.30 -6.52 14.72
N ALA A 21 -18.53 -5.36 14.07
CA ALA A 21 -17.73 -4.92 12.93
C ALA A 21 -16.28 -4.65 13.33
N ILE A 22 -16.06 -3.99 14.48
CA ILE A 22 -14.73 -3.73 15.02
C ILE A 22 -14.00 -5.04 15.35
N GLU A 23 -14.68 -5.97 16.03
CA GLU A 23 -14.08 -7.25 16.40
C GLU A 23 -13.75 -8.09 15.16
N ARG A 24 -14.59 -8.04 14.14
CA ARG A 24 -14.30 -8.68 12.87
C ARG A 24 -13.10 -8.07 12.18
N LEU A 25 -12.90 -6.74 12.24
CA LEU A 25 -11.69 -6.08 11.75
C LEU A 25 -10.46 -6.51 12.55
N ARG A 26 -10.55 -6.52 13.88
CA ARG A 26 -9.43 -6.93 14.74
C ARG A 26 -8.93 -8.33 14.42
N ARG A 27 -9.83 -9.26 14.13
CA ARG A 27 -9.46 -10.62 13.70
C ARG A 27 -8.73 -10.67 12.35
N ARG A 28 -8.82 -9.62 11.53
CA ARG A 28 -8.07 -9.50 10.26
C ARG A 28 -6.63 -9.01 10.44
N ILE A 29 -6.26 -8.56 11.64
CA ILE A 29 -4.90 -8.08 11.89
C ILE A 29 -3.90 -9.20 11.60
N GLY A 30 -2.87 -8.86 10.81
CA GLY A 30 -1.82 -9.79 10.41
C GLY A 30 -2.17 -10.76 9.28
N VAL A 31 -3.44 -10.81 8.82
CA VAL A 31 -3.84 -11.69 7.71
C VAL A 31 -3.36 -11.09 6.39
N PRO A 32 -2.43 -11.75 5.67
CA PRO A 32 -1.96 -11.25 4.40
C PRO A 32 -3.03 -11.38 3.33
N HIS A 33 -3.13 -10.36 2.47
CA HIS A 33 -4.09 -10.35 1.37
C HIS A 33 -3.51 -9.64 0.14
N PRO A 34 -3.98 -9.97 -1.07
CA PRO A 34 -3.56 -9.27 -2.27
C PRO A 34 -4.05 -7.82 -2.25
N HIS A 35 -3.31 -6.95 -2.93
CA HIS A 35 -3.76 -5.60 -3.19
C HIS A 35 -4.90 -5.61 -4.23
N THR A 36 -5.81 -4.64 -4.14
CA THR A 36 -6.98 -4.57 -5.02
C THR A 36 -6.66 -4.18 -6.45
N ALA A 37 -5.53 -3.51 -6.68
CA ALA A 37 -5.10 -3.06 -7.99
C ALA A 37 -3.74 -3.66 -8.38
N PRO A 38 -3.56 -4.04 -9.65
CA PRO A 38 -2.26 -4.47 -10.15
C PRO A 38 -1.25 -3.31 -10.11
N PRO A 39 0.05 -3.60 -10.00
CA PRO A 39 1.08 -2.57 -10.06
C PRO A 39 1.15 -1.95 -11.47
N HIS A 40 1.44 -0.65 -11.53
CA HIS A 40 1.72 0.01 -12.80
C HIS A 40 3.03 -0.51 -13.42
N TYR A 41 4.02 -0.76 -12.58
CA TYR A 41 5.34 -1.23 -13.00
C TYR A 41 5.70 -2.53 -12.28
N ARG A 42 5.99 -3.58 -13.05
CA ARG A 42 6.51 -4.86 -12.51
C ARG A 42 8.02 -4.81 -12.34
N VAL A 43 8.68 -4.11 -13.25
CA VAL A 43 10.11 -3.85 -13.25
C VAL A 43 10.32 -2.36 -13.38
N VAL A 44 11.21 -1.81 -12.57
CA VAL A 44 11.51 -0.38 -12.56
C VAL A 44 12.69 -0.10 -13.48
N THR A 45 12.46 0.74 -14.49
CA THR A 45 13.48 1.16 -15.44
C THR A 45 13.95 2.59 -15.15
N THR A 46 15.09 2.98 -15.74
CA THR A 46 15.59 4.36 -15.65
C THR A 46 14.62 5.39 -16.23
N ASP A 47 13.83 5.01 -17.24
CA ASP A 47 12.80 5.90 -17.79
C ASP A 47 11.67 6.17 -16.76
N VAL A 48 11.30 5.16 -15.99
CA VAL A 48 10.32 5.34 -14.89
C VAL A 48 10.83 6.34 -13.86
N PHE A 49 12.13 6.29 -13.51
CA PHE A 49 12.73 7.24 -12.56
C PHE A 49 12.60 8.67 -13.07
N ARG A 50 13.03 8.87 -14.31
CA ARG A 50 12.98 10.17 -14.96
C ARG A 50 11.56 10.71 -15.09
N HIS A 51 10.60 9.86 -15.45
CA HIS A 51 9.19 10.26 -15.53
C HIS A 51 8.65 10.69 -14.17
N VAL A 52 8.94 9.93 -13.11
CA VAL A 52 8.50 10.28 -11.76
C VAL A 52 9.17 11.55 -11.28
N ALA A 53 10.48 11.69 -11.45
CA ALA A 53 11.21 12.88 -11.08
C ALA A 53 10.64 14.12 -11.80
N ASN A 54 10.43 14.04 -13.10
CA ASN A 54 9.84 15.14 -13.88
C ASN A 54 8.43 15.49 -13.42
N ALA A 55 7.60 14.48 -13.08
CA ALA A 55 6.23 14.70 -12.62
C ALA A 55 6.18 15.46 -11.28
N TYR A 56 7.18 15.28 -10.44
CA TYR A 56 7.31 16.00 -9.16
C TYR A 56 8.13 17.29 -9.26
N GLY A 57 8.71 17.60 -10.42
CA GLY A 57 9.63 18.71 -10.58
C GLY A 57 10.99 18.50 -9.85
N ASP A 58 11.37 17.25 -9.67
CA ASP A 58 12.60 16.86 -8.96
C ASP A 58 13.73 16.63 -9.97
N ASP A 59 14.73 17.50 -9.96
CA ASP A 59 15.89 17.47 -10.87
C ASP A 59 17.13 16.82 -10.24
N ASN A 60 16.98 16.13 -9.12
CA ASN A 60 18.11 15.50 -8.43
C ASN A 60 18.82 14.49 -9.35
N PRO A 61 20.13 14.67 -9.60
CA PRO A 61 20.89 13.84 -10.54
C PRO A 61 20.98 12.37 -10.12
N LEU A 62 20.74 12.03 -8.87
CA LEU A 62 20.73 10.62 -8.42
C LEU A 62 19.75 9.71 -9.18
N TRP A 63 18.68 10.28 -9.72
CA TRP A 63 17.69 9.54 -10.51
C TRP A 63 17.48 10.09 -11.91
N CYS A 64 17.99 11.29 -12.21
CA CYS A 64 17.88 11.87 -13.53
C CYS A 64 19.09 11.59 -14.42
N ASP A 65 20.29 11.44 -13.82
CA ASP A 65 21.57 11.22 -14.51
C ASP A 65 22.15 9.84 -14.13
N PRO A 66 22.17 8.87 -15.07
CA PRO A 66 22.70 7.54 -14.78
C PRO A 66 24.20 7.54 -14.44
N ASP A 67 24.97 8.48 -14.96
CA ASP A 67 26.42 8.54 -14.72
C ASP A 67 26.73 9.13 -13.34
N TYR A 68 25.94 10.11 -12.89
CA TYR A 68 26.13 10.71 -11.57
C TYR A 68 26.07 9.67 -10.44
N GLY A 69 25.12 8.76 -10.51
CA GLY A 69 24.93 7.71 -9.50
C GLY A 69 26.15 6.81 -9.31
N THR A 70 26.90 6.55 -10.39
CA THR A 70 28.10 5.70 -10.36
C THR A 70 29.25 6.32 -9.56
N HIS A 71 29.33 7.65 -9.53
CA HIS A 71 30.36 8.39 -8.80
C HIS A 71 30.01 8.67 -7.33
N THR A 72 28.88 8.19 -6.88
CA THR A 72 28.43 8.32 -5.49
C THR A 72 28.67 7.05 -4.69
N ARG A 73 28.55 7.15 -3.36
CA ARG A 73 28.57 5.97 -2.47
C ARG A 73 27.49 4.92 -2.80
N ARG A 74 26.53 5.27 -3.67
CA ARG A 74 25.45 4.38 -4.09
C ARG A 74 25.90 3.42 -5.20
N GLY A 75 26.97 3.74 -5.93
CA GLY A 75 27.54 2.89 -6.98
C GLY A 75 26.62 2.66 -8.18
N GLY A 76 25.74 3.62 -8.47
CA GLY A 76 24.80 3.59 -9.59
C GLY A 76 23.50 4.32 -9.29
N PRO A 77 22.61 4.43 -10.29
CA PRO A 77 21.33 5.10 -10.13
C PRO A 77 20.44 4.36 -9.12
N ILE A 78 19.65 5.12 -8.39
CA ILE A 78 18.65 4.62 -7.46
C ILE A 78 17.29 5.22 -7.77
N VAL A 79 16.25 4.53 -7.40
CA VAL A 79 14.86 4.98 -7.58
C VAL A 79 14.55 6.14 -6.63
N PRO A 80 13.85 7.19 -7.09
CA PRO A 80 13.30 8.18 -6.18
C PRO A 80 12.50 7.51 -5.07
N PRO A 81 12.71 7.85 -3.79
CA PRO A 81 11.99 7.22 -2.68
C PRO A 81 10.46 7.29 -2.81
N ALA A 82 9.94 8.34 -3.44
CA ALA A 82 8.52 8.52 -3.69
C ALA A 82 7.90 7.41 -4.57
N LEU A 83 8.69 6.74 -5.42
CA LEU A 83 8.20 5.66 -6.27
C LEU A 83 7.95 4.36 -5.50
N VAL A 84 8.72 4.13 -4.42
CA VAL A 84 8.58 2.92 -3.59
C VAL A 84 7.60 3.21 -2.46
N GLY A 85 6.45 2.56 -2.48
CA GLY A 85 5.40 2.77 -1.46
C GLY A 85 4.23 3.65 -1.92
N GLY A 86 4.12 3.97 -3.20
CA GLY A 86 2.85 4.39 -3.78
C GLY A 86 1.95 3.16 -3.97
N ASP A 87 0.65 3.30 -3.73
CA ASP A 87 -0.29 2.19 -3.62
C ASP A 87 -0.29 1.22 -4.80
N THR A 88 0.02 1.70 -5.98
CA THR A 88 -0.08 0.93 -7.21
C THR A 88 1.13 1.07 -8.13
N LEU A 89 2.15 1.82 -7.73
CA LEU A 89 3.22 2.15 -8.65
C LEU A 89 4.14 0.96 -8.89
N VAL A 90 4.68 0.36 -7.83
CA VAL A 90 5.67 -0.72 -7.95
C VAL A 90 5.34 -1.85 -6.98
N GLY A 91 5.58 -3.08 -7.41
CA GLY A 91 5.53 -4.27 -6.56
C GLY A 91 4.37 -5.20 -6.89
N GLU A 92 4.73 -6.42 -7.29
CA GLU A 92 3.78 -7.52 -7.44
C GLU A 92 3.39 -8.06 -6.06
N ASP A 93 2.15 -8.52 -5.92
CA ASP A 93 1.72 -9.14 -4.67
C ASP A 93 2.45 -10.46 -4.43
N GLU A 94 3.07 -10.58 -3.26
CA GLU A 94 3.66 -11.84 -2.78
C GLU A 94 2.57 -12.85 -2.45
N VAL A 95 1.42 -12.36 -1.99
CA VAL A 95 0.23 -13.15 -1.69
C VAL A 95 -0.83 -12.83 -2.73
N THR A 96 -1.12 -13.76 -3.61
CA THR A 96 -2.09 -13.60 -4.71
C THR A 96 -3.50 -13.99 -4.33
N GLU A 97 -3.67 -14.74 -3.24
CA GLU A 97 -4.96 -15.18 -2.69
C GLU A 97 -4.94 -15.14 -1.17
N VAL A 98 -6.09 -14.89 -0.59
CA VAL A 98 -6.29 -15.08 0.86
C VAL A 98 -6.27 -16.57 1.17
N ALA A 99 -5.52 -16.98 2.19
CA ALA A 99 -5.48 -18.37 2.64
C ALA A 99 -6.88 -18.92 2.96
N ALA A 100 -7.10 -20.21 2.66
CA ALA A 100 -8.42 -20.81 2.71
C ALA A 100 -9.12 -20.63 4.07
N GLU A 101 -8.39 -20.75 5.16
CA GLU A 101 -8.86 -20.60 6.54
C GLU A 101 -9.32 -19.16 6.87
N HIS A 102 -8.86 -18.18 6.11
CA HIS A 102 -9.19 -16.75 6.32
C HIS A 102 -10.21 -16.21 5.31
N ARG A 103 -10.62 -16.99 4.31
CA ARG A 103 -11.50 -16.50 3.23
C ARG A 103 -12.81 -15.91 3.74
N GLU A 104 -13.47 -16.59 4.67
CA GLU A 104 -14.75 -16.11 5.24
C GLU A 104 -14.54 -14.84 6.07
N LEU A 105 -13.49 -14.80 6.88
CA LEU A 105 -13.13 -13.63 7.66
C LEU A 105 -12.87 -12.39 6.79
N MET A 106 -12.22 -12.58 5.65
CA MET A 106 -11.81 -11.51 4.76
C MET A 106 -12.89 -11.07 3.76
N LYS A 107 -14.04 -11.71 3.72
CA LYS A 107 -15.15 -11.29 2.84
C LYS A 107 -15.72 -9.94 3.23
N GLY A 108 -15.90 -9.07 2.20
CA GLY A 108 -16.57 -7.78 2.36
C GLY A 108 -15.83 -6.82 3.30
N ASP A 109 -16.37 -5.63 3.44
CA ASP A 109 -15.89 -4.61 4.39
C ASP A 109 -16.84 -4.63 5.61
N PRO A 110 -16.35 -4.90 6.83
CA PRO A 110 -17.18 -4.86 8.04
C PRO A 110 -17.76 -3.49 8.36
N LEU A 111 -17.10 -2.41 7.90
CA LEU A 111 -17.56 -1.02 8.03
C LEU A 111 -18.10 -0.47 6.71
N ARG A 112 -18.71 -1.32 5.89
CA ARG A 112 -19.30 -0.87 4.64
C ARG A 112 -20.37 0.18 4.87
N GLY A 113 -20.28 1.31 4.13
CA GLY A 113 -21.18 2.44 4.28
C GLY A 113 -20.76 3.46 5.35
N VAL A 114 -19.83 3.11 6.23
CA VAL A 114 -19.21 4.06 7.16
C VAL A 114 -18.21 4.94 6.39
N HIS A 115 -18.29 6.24 6.61
CA HIS A 115 -17.43 7.19 5.92
C HIS A 115 -15.94 6.95 6.24
N ALA A 116 -15.08 7.16 5.26
CA ALA A 116 -13.65 6.86 5.38
C ALA A 116 -12.78 8.04 4.93
N PHE A 117 -11.80 8.39 5.76
CA PHE A 117 -10.80 9.41 5.43
C PHE A 117 -9.40 8.82 5.46
N TYR A 118 -8.61 9.16 4.44
CA TYR A 118 -7.17 8.97 4.51
C TYR A 118 -6.58 10.06 5.43
N SER A 119 -5.94 9.65 6.53
CA SER A 119 -5.50 10.60 7.56
C SER A 119 -3.99 10.76 7.61
N ALA A 120 -3.24 9.68 7.57
CA ALA A 120 -1.80 9.74 7.72
C ALA A 120 -1.09 8.60 6.99
N SER A 121 0.19 8.81 6.67
CA SER A 121 1.11 7.74 6.29
C SER A 121 2.46 7.91 6.96
N ALA A 122 3.10 6.78 7.25
CA ALA A 122 4.49 6.71 7.64
C ALA A 122 5.23 5.77 6.70
N ARG A 123 6.50 6.05 6.44
CA ARG A 123 7.34 5.23 5.57
C ARG A 123 8.72 5.04 6.15
N GLU A 124 9.27 3.85 5.96
CA GLU A 124 10.63 3.50 6.32
C GLU A 124 11.34 2.95 5.10
N TRP A 125 12.63 3.30 4.92
CA TRP A 125 13.47 2.81 3.83
C TRP A 125 14.75 2.20 4.40
N TRP A 126 15.06 0.97 3.97
CA TRP A 126 16.25 0.24 4.43
C TRP A 126 17.28 0.07 3.32
N ALA A 127 16.81 -0.19 2.10
CA ALA A 127 17.69 -0.36 0.96
C ALA A 127 17.16 0.39 -0.27
N PRO A 128 18.04 0.91 -1.14
CA PRO A 128 17.63 1.56 -2.37
C PRO A 128 17.08 0.55 -3.36
N LEU A 129 15.97 0.89 -3.99
CA LEU A 129 15.51 0.19 -5.19
C LEU A 129 16.36 0.65 -6.38
N ARG A 130 16.78 -0.29 -7.23
CA ARG A 130 17.65 -0.06 -8.39
C ARG A 130 16.95 -0.43 -9.69
N PRO A 131 17.41 0.09 -10.85
CA PRO A 131 16.91 -0.31 -12.15
C PRO A 131 16.98 -1.83 -12.33
N GLY A 132 15.94 -2.40 -12.94
CA GLY A 132 15.87 -3.83 -13.22
C GLY A 132 15.43 -4.70 -12.05
N MET A 133 15.35 -4.17 -10.83
CA MET A 133 14.85 -4.94 -9.70
C MET A 133 13.36 -5.26 -9.85
N ARG A 134 13.02 -6.51 -9.60
CA ARG A 134 11.66 -6.98 -9.39
C ARG A 134 11.30 -6.82 -7.92
N VAL A 135 10.17 -6.20 -7.65
CA VAL A 135 9.73 -5.90 -6.28
C VAL A 135 8.51 -6.75 -5.95
N LEU A 136 8.53 -7.35 -4.77
CA LEU A 136 7.38 -8.01 -4.17
C LEU A 136 6.85 -7.16 -3.02
N ARG A 137 5.53 -7.15 -2.85
CA ARG A 137 4.86 -6.46 -1.75
C ARG A 137 3.97 -7.42 -0.98
N ARG A 138 3.87 -7.20 0.32
CA ARG A 138 2.96 -7.92 1.22
C ARG A 138 2.12 -6.92 1.98
N ASN A 139 0.82 -7.13 1.97
CA ASN A 139 -0.16 -6.24 2.61
C ASN A 139 -0.83 -6.95 3.77
N ALA A 140 -1.08 -6.21 4.85
CA ALA A 140 -1.91 -6.67 5.96
C ALA A 140 -2.50 -5.48 6.73
N LEU A 141 -3.63 -5.69 7.40
CA LEU A 141 -4.08 -4.81 8.47
C LEU A 141 -3.16 -5.01 9.66
N VAL A 142 -2.65 -3.94 10.26
CA VAL A 142 -1.67 -4.03 11.37
C VAL A 142 -2.21 -3.56 12.72
N ALA A 143 -3.21 -2.65 12.72
CA ALA A 143 -3.88 -2.24 13.94
C ALA A 143 -5.30 -1.74 13.66
N VAL A 144 -6.17 -1.92 14.63
CA VAL A 144 -7.53 -1.38 14.67
C VAL A 144 -7.76 -0.77 16.05
N LEU A 145 -7.93 0.54 16.09
CA LEU A 145 -8.16 1.29 17.32
C LEU A 145 -9.54 1.93 17.27
N ASP A 146 -10.34 1.63 18.27
CA ASP A 146 -11.63 2.28 18.50
C ASP A 146 -11.39 3.48 19.42
N LYS A 147 -11.84 4.65 19.00
CA LYS A 147 -11.58 5.91 19.71
C LYS A 147 -12.83 6.78 19.79
N PRO A 148 -13.02 7.50 20.91
CA PRO A 148 -13.97 8.61 20.92
C PRO A 148 -13.53 9.67 19.92
N SER A 149 -14.50 10.34 19.31
CA SER A 149 -14.28 11.41 18.34
C SER A 149 -15.18 12.59 18.69
N GLU A 150 -14.62 13.77 18.82
CA GLU A 150 -15.38 15.00 19.04
C GLU A 150 -16.28 15.34 17.83
N PHE A 151 -15.85 14.92 16.63
CA PHE A 151 -16.57 15.19 15.40
C PHE A 151 -17.70 14.20 15.12
N ALA A 152 -17.50 12.89 15.44
CA ALA A 152 -18.39 11.82 15.04
C ALA A 152 -18.76 10.87 16.19
N GLU A 153 -18.60 11.32 17.44
CA GLU A 153 -18.81 10.54 18.67
C GLU A 153 -17.89 9.33 18.77
N ARG A 154 -17.74 8.57 17.68
CA ARG A 154 -16.91 7.36 17.59
C ARG A 154 -16.16 7.32 16.26
N ALA A 155 -14.89 6.86 16.29
CA ALA A 155 -14.08 6.67 15.12
C ALA A 155 -13.27 5.37 15.23
N VAL A 156 -13.14 4.66 14.11
CA VAL A 156 -12.26 3.49 13.99
C VAL A 156 -11.03 3.87 13.18
N HIS A 157 -9.86 3.73 13.78
CA HIS A 157 -8.57 3.94 13.14
C HIS A 157 -8.03 2.61 12.61
N GLU A 158 -8.00 2.44 11.32
CA GLU A 158 -7.47 1.27 10.62
C GLU A 158 -6.07 1.56 10.10
N TRP A 159 -5.05 0.90 10.66
CA TRP A 159 -3.69 0.95 10.14
C TRP A 159 -3.42 -0.24 9.22
N THR A 160 -3.11 0.03 7.98
CA THR A 160 -2.64 -0.97 7.02
C THR A 160 -1.14 -0.85 6.82
N GLY A 161 -0.46 -1.99 6.74
CA GLY A 161 0.97 -2.06 6.46
C GLY A 161 1.24 -2.70 5.10
N GLN A 162 2.20 -2.14 4.37
CA GLN A 162 2.75 -2.71 3.14
C GLN A 162 4.26 -2.82 3.29
N VAL A 163 4.80 -4.01 3.05
CA VAL A 163 6.23 -4.26 3.06
C VAL A 163 6.67 -4.56 1.63
N PHE A 164 7.74 -3.91 1.20
CA PHE A 164 8.34 -4.07 -0.13
C PHE A 164 9.72 -4.70 0.01
N ARG A 165 9.99 -5.74 -0.78
CA ARG A 165 11.30 -6.38 -0.84
C ARG A 165 11.72 -6.64 -2.28
N ALA A 166 13.01 -6.71 -2.54
CA ALA A 166 13.50 -7.26 -3.80
C ALA A 166 13.14 -8.75 -3.87
N ALA A 167 12.77 -9.26 -5.04
CA ALA A 167 12.36 -10.66 -5.19
C ALA A 167 13.41 -11.64 -4.68
N ASP A 168 14.69 -11.34 -4.94
CA ASP A 168 15.84 -12.18 -4.57
C ASP A 168 16.80 -11.43 -3.62
N GLY A 169 16.27 -10.54 -2.78
CA GLY A 169 17.14 -9.65 -2.01
C GLY A 169 16.52 -9.06 -0.74
N PRO A 170 17.07 -7.94 -0.29
CA PRO A 170 16.73 -7.34 1.00
C PRO A 170 15.33 -6.71 1.02
N LEU A 171 14.88 -6.40 2.22
CA LEU A 171 13.79 -5.46 2.45
C LEU A 171 14.19 -4.09 1.90
N LEU A 172 13.27 -3.47 1.17
CA LEU A 172 13.46 -2.16 0.57
C LEU A 172 12.82 -1.06 1.41
N SER A 173 11.54 -1.23 1.72
CA SER A 173 10.76 -0.24 2.48
C SER A 173 9.53 -0.85 3.13
N ALA A 174 8.96 -0.13 4.10
CA ALA A 174 7.60 -0.34 4.56
C ALA A 174 6.81 0.97 4.48
N GLN A 175 5.52 0.83 4.25
CA GLN A 175 4.56 1.92 4.32
C GLN A 175 3.43 1.53 5.27
N TYR A 176 3.05 2.45 6.14
CA TYR A 176 1.88 2.35 6.99
C TYR A 176 0.89 3.45 6.63
N ARG A 177 -0.37 3.13 6.55
CA ARG A 177 -1.44 4.08 6.24
C ARG A 177 -2.54 4.01 7.27
N LEU A 178 -3.00 5.18 7.67
CA LEU A 178 -4.14 5.34 8.56
C LEU A 178 -5.37 5.75 7.76
N MET A 179 -6.39 4.93 7.82
CA MET A 179 -7.75 5.28 7.45
C MET A 179 -8.56 5.48 8.73
N ILE A 180 -9.34 6.57 8.78
CA ILE A 180 -10.28 6.83 9.87
C ILE A 180 -11.69 6.62 9.33
N ARG A 181 -12.47 5.80 10.03
CA ARG A 181 -13.90 5.57 9.77
C ARG A 181 -14.74 6.31 10.80
N THR A 182 -15.73 7.08 10.32
CA THR A 182 -16.63 7.89 11.16
C THR A 182 -18.06 7.81 10.70
#